data_38c1299db9d167e622ffa956d14ebe81
#
_entry.id   38c1299db9d167e622ffa956d14ebe81
#
_cell.length_a   1.000
_cell.length_b   1.000
_cell.length_c   1.000
_cell.angle_alpha   90.00
_cell.angle_beta   90.00
_cell.angle_gamma   90.00
#
_symmetry.space_group_name_H-M   'P 1'
#
loop_
_entity.id
_entity.type
_entity.pdbx_description
1 polymer ?
#
loop_
_entity_poly.entity_id
_entity_poly.type
_entity_poly.pdbx_seq_one_letter_code
_entity_poly.pdbx_strand_id
1 'polypeptide(L)'
;VFANPHYDRRDTVAEEEFIYSARTSGTESSRKKVNSKAWKKINGVCYNGSGKIIPGAITRGMDVSEWQGNIDWKQVKKSDIDFAFVRISYGLTHEDYTYDENMTNAELAGVPTGTYVYSTALSTTTALKEAQLAISKMQGYKVSYPVVYDLEYAKASKLSAKTVSEMALTFCNEVRRAGYYPMVYCNTNWYDNYIDWSLLSGVDVWIARYGDTIQAPDKERYNYTIWQSTDGNRESGLNSTSGLVAGIPAGNDVDMDFGYVDYTKKITPRWKSLDSYVPAMKPDTGSNDGSQEQTGLHQENGKYYYVNENGERV
;
A
#
# COMPACT_ATOMS: atom_id res chain seq x y z
N VAL A 1 -16.80 -3.96 -17.62
CA VAL A 1 -15.36 -4.10 -17.81
C VAL A 1 -14.74 -2.96 -17.05
N PHE A 2 -14.29 -3.21 -15.83
CA PHE A 2 -13.66 -2.18 -15.01
C PHE A 2 -12.16 -2.26 -15.27
N ALA A 3 -11.60 -1.16 -15.77
CA ALA A 3 -10.18 -1.04 -16.02
C ALA A 3 -9.42 -0.94 -14.69
N ASN A 4 -8.20 -1.48 -14.65
CA ASN A 4 -7.27 -1.33 -13.55
C ASN A 4 -7.06 0.17 -13.23
N PRO A 5 -7.04 0.61 -11.95
CA PRO A 5 -6.90 2.02 -11.58
C PRO A 5 -5.63 2.67 -12.05
N HIS A 6 -4.60 1.88 -12.16
CA HIS A 6 -3.40 2.36 -12.83
C HIS A 6 -3.69 2.75 -14.29
N TYR A 7 -4.77 2.26 -14.88
CA TYR A 7 -5.17 2.54 -16.25
C TYR A 7 -5.99 3.83 -16.40
N ASP A 8 -6.83 4.18 -15.45
CA ASP A 8 -7.66 5.40 -15.51
C ASP A 8 -6.89 6.68 -15.17
N ARG A 9 -5.63 6.56 -14.78
CA ARG A 9 -4.75 7.70 -14.44
C ARG A 9 -3.92 8.21 -15.60
N ARG A 10 -4.17 7.76 -16.81
CA ARG A 10 -3.43 8.16 -18.01
C ARG A 10 -3.39 9.67 -18.21
N ASP A 11 -4.38 10.39 -17.70
CA ASP A 11 -4.47 11.84 -17.85
C ASP A 11 -3.68 12.61 -16.78
N THR A 12 -3.24 11.94 -15.71
CA THR A 12 -2.59 12.60 -14.56
C THR A 12 -1.16 12.15 -14.32
N VAL A 13 -0.76 11.03 -14.90
CA VAL A 13 0.57 10.44 -14.74
C VAL A 13 1.28 10.50 -16.09
N ALA A 14 2.52 10.97 -16.11
CA ALA A 14 3.31 10.94 -17.33
C ALA A 14 3.40 9.49 -17.83
N GLU A 15 3.12 9.26 -19.11
CA GLU A 15 3.15 7.92 -19.74
C GLU A 15 4.43 7.13 -19.44
N GLU A 16 5.49 7.80 -19.12
CA GLU A 16 6.81 7.25 -18.79
C GLU A 16 6.85 6.46 -17.49
N GLU A 17 5.93 6.66 -16.54
CA GLU A 17 5.88 5.90 -15.29
C GLU A 17 5.12 4.59 -15.40
N PHE A 18 4.29 4.44 -16.41
CA PHE A 18 3.61 3.20 -16.74
C PHE A 18 4.37 2.31 -17.75
N ILE A 19 5.61 2.59 -18.05
CA ILE A 19 6.47 1.71 -18.87
C ILE A 19 6.82 0.40 -18.14
N TYR A 20 6.06 0.01 -17.15
CA TYR A 20 6.01 -1.39 -16.75
C TYR A 20 5.18 -2.24 -17.69
N SER A 21 4.25 -1.66 -18.39
CA SER A 21 3.64 -2.30 -19.53
C SER A 21 4.59 -2.16 -20.71
N ALA A 22 5.57 -3.02 -20.82
CA ALA A 22 6.08 -3.33 -22.14
C ALA A 22 4.87 -3.77 -22.94
N ARG A 23 4.27 -2.84 -23.69
CA ARG A 23 3.23 -3.13 -24.68
C ARG A 23 3.84 -4.06 -25.73
N THR A 24 3.88 -5.32 -25.44
CA THR A 24 3.89 -6.31 -26.48
C THR A 24 2.43 -6.54 -26.78
N SER A 25 1.94 -5.92 -27.85
CA SER A 25 0.73 -6.32 -28.55
C SER A 25 0.92 -7.77 -29.03
N GLY A 26 0.82 -8.70 -28.11
CA GLY A 26 0.83 -10.13 -28.37
C GLY A 26 -0.58 -10.56 -28.69
N THR A 27 -0.80 -10.97 -29.93
CA THR A 27 -2.00 -11.66 -30.37
C THR A 27 -2.41 -12.76 -29.38
N GLU A 28 -3.71 -12.96 -29.19
CA GLU A 28 -4.39 -13.90 -28.27
C GLU A 28 -3.93 -15.36 -28.27
N SER A 29 -2.93 -15.74 -29.07
CA SER A 29 -2.55 -17.12 -29.33
C SER A 29 -1.50 -17.73 -28.39
N SER A 30 -1.02 -17.01 -27.39
CA SER A 30 -0.05 -17.58 -26.44
C SER A 30 -0.40 -17.34 -24.98
N ARG A 31 -1.61 -17.70 -24.54
CA ARG A 31 -1.90 -17.82 -23.11
C ARG A 31 -0.96 -18.88 -22.52
N LYS A 32 0.17 -18.47 -21.99
CA LYS A 32 1.02 -19.36 -21.20
C LYS A 32 0.15 -19.94 -20.08
N LYS A 33 0.09 -21.27 -20.02
CA LYS A 33 -0.59 -21.98 -18.95
C LYS A 33 0.07 -21.54 -17.62
N VAL A 34 -0.70 -20.93 -16.73
CA VAL A 34 -0.18 -20.52 -15.41
C VAL A 34 0.38 -21.74 -14.70
N ASN A 35 1.61 -21.66 -14.23
CA ASN A 35 2.21 -22.72 -13.44
C ASN A 35 1.41 -22.89 -12.14
N SER A 36 1.08 -24.13 -11.77
CA SER A 36 0.31 -24.42 -10.55
C SER A 36 0.96 -23.92 -9.24
N LYS A 37 2.27 -23.69 -9.27
CA LYS A 37 3.04 -23.11 -8.17
C LYS A 37 3.26 -21.60 -8.29
N ALA A 38 2.79 -20.97 -9.40
CA ALA A 38 3.00 -19.55 -9.59
C ALA A 38 2.34 -18.72 -8.50
N TRP A 39 3.06 -17.74 -8.00
CA TRP A 39 2.60 -16.78 -6.97
C TRP A 39 1.91 -17.44 -5.77
N LYS A 40 2.46 -18.54 -5.27
CA LYS A 40 1.87 -19.32 -4.17
C LYS A 40 2.88 -19.58 -3.06
N LYS A 41 2.33 -19.92 -1.89
CA LYS A 41 3.06 -20.53 -0.79
C LYS A 41 2.51 -21.93 -0.57
N ILE A 42 3.35 -22.95 -0.69
CA ILE A 42 2.98 -24.35 -0.55
C ILE A 42 3.89 -24.95 0.52
N ASN A 43 3.31 -25.50 1.59
CA ASN A 43 4.04 -26.07 2.71
C ASN A 43 5.14 -25.15 3.27
N GLY A 44 4.82 -23.85 3.38
CA GLY A 44 5.74 -22.83 3.91
C GLY A 44 6.76 -22.29 2.89
N VAL A 45 6.80 -22.80 1.67
CA VAL A 45 7.73 -22.37 0.62
C VAL A 45 7.02 -21.44 -0.35
N CYS A 46 7.59 -20.26 -0.58
CA CYS A 46 7.07 -19.26 -1.53
C CYS A 46 7.63 -19.48 -2.94
N TYR A 47 6.77 -19.25 -3.93
CA TYR A 47 7.07 -19.46 -5.36
C TYR A 47 6.72 -18.22 -6.18
N ASN A 48 7.58 -17.86 -7.13
CA ASN A 48 7.34 -16.76 -8.07
C ASN A 48 6.40 -17.14 -9.22
N GLY A 49 6.14 -16.22 -10.16
CA GLY A 49 5.24 -16.40 -11.28
C GLY A 49 5.63 -17.53 -12.26
N SER A 50 6.89 -17.95 -12.27
CA SER A 50 7.36 -19.10 -13.03
C SER A 50 7.40 -20.40 -12.21
N GLY A 51 6.92 -20.38 -10.97
CA GLY A 51 6.92 -21.54 -10.06
C GLY A 51 8.30 -21.87 -9.50
N LYS A 52 9.24 -20.92 -9.50
CA LYS A 52 10.54 -21.06 -8.83
C LYS A 52 10.46 -20.58 -7.40
N ILE A 53 11.21 -21.25 -6.51
CA ILE A 53 11.30 -20.85 -5.11
C ILE A 53 11.85 -19.43 -4.98
N ILE A 54 11.26 -18.65 -4.07
CA ILE A 54 11.75 -17.34 -3.64
C ILE A 54 12.57 -17.55 -2.36
N PRO A 55 13.91 -17.48 -2.43
CA PRO A 55 14.74 -17.75 -1.28
C PRO A 55 14.50 -16.75 -0.15
N GLY A 56 14.35 -17.26 1.09
CA GLY A 56 14.22 -16.43 2.28
C GLY A 56 12.85 -15.78 2.50
N ALA A 57 11.93 -15.85 1.54
CA ALA A 57 10.56 -15.40 1.76
C ALA A 57 9.82 -16.39 2.68
N ILE A 58 9.15 -15.86 3.71
CA ILE A 58 8.47 -16.65 4.75
C ILE A 58 6.96 -16.44 4.80
N THR A 59 6.47 -15.30 4.25
CA THR A 59 5.05 -14.99 4.19
C THR A 59 4.63 -14.65 2.77
N ARG A 60 3.38 -14.95 2.42
CA ARG A 60 2.72 -14.54 1.19
C ARG A 60 1.58 -13.60 1.52
N GLY A 61 1.56 -12.46 0.89
CA GLY A 61 0.52 -11.46 1.04
C GLY A 61 -0.09 -11.03 -0.26
N MET A 62 -1.02 -10.11 -0.13
CA MET A 62 -1.64 -9.39 -1.23
C MET A 62 -1.88 -7.95 -0.82
N ASP A 63 -2.00 -7.06 -1.78
CA ASP A 63 -2.52 -5.73 -1.51
C ASP A 63 -3.78 -5.47 -2.34
N VAL A 64 -4.72 -4.74 -1.73
CA VAL A 64 -6.07 -4.59 -2.25
C VAL A 64 -6.59 -3.18 -2.05
N SER A 65 -7.53 -2.83 -2.92
CA SER A 65 -8.26 -1.57 -2.92
C SER A 65 -9.66 -1.79 -3.47
N GLU A 66 -10.39 -0.73 -3.77
CA GLU A 66 -11.69 -0.77 -4.45
C GLU A 66 -11.68 -1.58 -5.77
N TRP A 67 -10.51 -1.79 -6.34
CA TRP A 67 -10.34 -2.44 -7.63
C TRP A 67 -10.49 -3.96 -7.61
N GLN A 68 -10.27 -4.56 -6.46
CA GLN A 68 -10.53 -5.98 -6.29
C GLN A 68 -12.03 -6.29 -6.12
N GLY A 69 -12.87 -5.24 -5.94
CA GLY A 69 -14.31 -5.40 -5.72
C GLY A 69 -14.63 -6.07 -4.39
N ASN A 70 -15.75 -6.78 -4.31
CA ASN A 70 -16.19 -7.43 -3.08
C ASN A 70 -15.38 -8.70 -2.80
N ILE A 71 -14.55 -8.67 -1.78
CA ILE A 71 -13.66 -9.75 -1.40
C ILE A 71 -14.32 -10.68 -0.38
N ASP A 72 -14.36 -11.98 -0.66
CA ASP A 72 -14.72 -13.00 0.35
C ASP A 72 -13.50 -13.35 1.22
N TRP A 73 -13.30 -12.58 2.28
CA TRP A 73 -12.17 -12.75 3.19
C TRP A 73 -12.14 -14.11 3.89
N LYS A 74 -13.28 -14.81 4.04
CA LYS A 74 -13.32 -16.17 4.56
C LYS A 74 -12.67 -17.16 3.59
N GLN A 75 -12.81 -16.93 2.29
CA GLN A 75 -12.12 -17.72 1.28
C GLN A 75 -10.64 -17.32 1.18
N VAL A 76 -10.32 -16.03 1.27
CA VAL A 76 -8.92 -15.55 1.34
C VAL A 76 -8.17 -16.26 2.47
N LYS A 77 -8.79 -16.35 3.67
CA LYS A 77 -8.19 -17.04 4.81
C LYS A 77 -7.90 -18.52 4.58
N LYS A 78 -8.68 -19.18 3.72
CA LYS A 78 -8.47 -20.58 3.35
C LYS A 78 -7.38 -20.78 2.30
N SER A 79 -6.95 -19.69 1.67
CA SER A 79 -5.80 -19.67 0.78
C SER A 79 -4.50 -19.58 1.58
N ASP A 80 -3.39 -19.60 0.93
CA ASP A 80 -2.05 -19.48 1.52
C ASP A 80 -1.63 -18.00 1.72
N ILE A 81 -2.58 -17.11 1.98
CA ILE A 81 -2.37 -15.69 2.28
C ILE A 81 -2.14 -15.51 3.78
N ASP A 82 -1.00 -14.95 4.15
CA ASP A 82 -0.61 -14.69 5.52
C ASP A 82 -0.97 -13.27 5.98
N PHE A 83 -1.03 -12.30 5.05
CA PHE A 83 -1.36 -10.90 5.34
C PHE A 83 -1.95 -10.19 4.12
N ALA A 84 -2.56 -9.04 4.37
CA ALA A 84 -2.96 -8.13 3.30
C ALA A 84 -2.64 -6.67 3.66
N PHE A 85 -2.33 -5.85 2.65
CA PHE A 85 -2.39 -4.40 2.76
C PHE A 85 -3.68 -3.89 2.14
N VAL A 86 -4.38 -2.99 2.85
CA VAL A 86 -5.65 -2.40 2.41
C VAL A 86 -5.48 -0.92 2.20
N ARG A 87 -5.82 -0.42 1.00
CA ARG A 87 -5.69 0.99 0.69
C ARG A 87 -6.66 1.83 1.51
N ILE A 88 -6.15 2.88 2.15
CA ILE A 88 -6.96 3.90 2.82
C ILE A 88 -7.46 4.93 1.80
N SER A 89 -6.54 5.46 1.00
CA SER A 89 -6.85 6.56 0.10
C SER A 89 -5.83 6.71 -1.03
N TYR A 90 -6.23 7.46 -2.03
CA TYR A 90 -5.37 8.07 -3.03
C TYR A 90 -5.27 9.57 -2.72
N GLY A 91 -4.18 9.98 -2.08
CA GLY A 91 -4.03 11.32 -1.54
C GLY A 91 -5.11 11.66 -0.50
N LEU A 92 -5.44 12.95 -0.44
CA LEU A 92 -6.44 13.48 0.49
C LEU A 92 -7.84 13.57 -0.13
N THR A 93 -7.98 13.35 -1.44
CA THR A 93 -9.21 13.68 -2.18
C THR A 93 -10.03 12.46 -2.60
N HIS A 94 -9.45 11.27 -2.50
CA HIS A 94 -10.13 10.04 -2.86
C HIS A 94 -9.90 8.96 -1.80
N GLU A 95 -10.86 8.81 -0.91
CA GLU A 95 -10.89 7.70 0.02
C GLU A 95 -11.29 6.42 -0.71
N ASP A 96 -10.65 5.32 -0.32
CA ASP A 96 -11.06 4.01 -0.83
C ASP A 96 -12.38 3.59 -0.17
N TYR A 97 -13.44 3.56 -0.93
CA TYR A 97 -14.77 3.27 -0.40
C TYR A 97 -14.94 1.82 0.10
N THR A 98 -13.99 0.94 -0.21
CA THR A 98 -14.00 -0.44 0.28
C THR A 98 -13.15 -0.64 1.54
N TYR A 99 -12.44 0.41 2.00
CA TYR A 99 -11.51 0.31 3.12
C TYR A 99 -12.15 -0.30 4.37
N ASP A 100 -13.25 0.29 4.83
CA ASP A 100 -13.91 -0.13 6.07
C ASP A 100 -14.46 -1.56 5.97
N GLU A 101 -15.02 -1.92 4.82
CA GLU A 101 -15.51 -3.28 4.57
C GLU A 101 -14.36 -4.28 4.54
N ASN A 102 -13.27 -3.98 3.84
CA ASN A 102 -12.11 -4.85 3.75
C ASN A 102 -11.43 -5.04 5.11
N MET A 103 -11.21 -3.96 5.87
CA MET A 103 -10.60 -4.06 7.21
C MET A 103 -11.46 -4.87 8.16
N THR A 104 -12.77 -4.62 8.19
CA THR A 104 -13.72 -5.35 9.04
C THR A 104 -13.76 -6.83 8.70
N ASN A 105 -13.91 -7.16 7.42
CA ASN A 105 -14.07 -8.54 6.98
C ASN A 105 -12.77 -9.34 7.07
N ALA A 106 -11.61 -8.71 6.82
CA ALA A 106 -10.31 -9.32 7.02
C ALA A 106 -10.08 -9.67 8.50
N GLU A 107 -10.39 -8.73 9.41
CA GLU A 107 -10.26 -8.97 10.86
C GLU A 107 -11.18 -10.11 11.33
N LEU A 108 -12.45 -10.12 10.92
CA LEU A 108 -13.40 -11.19 11.23
C LEU A 108 -12.96 -12.55 10.67
N ALA A 109 -12.31 -12.57 9.53
CA ALA A 109 -11.75 -13.78 8.94
C ALA A 109 -10.41 -14.20 9.57
N GLY A 110 -9.78 -13.34 10.37
CA GLY A 110 -8.49 -13.58 11.00
C GLY A 110 -7.32 -13.48 10.00
N VAL A 111 -7.42 -12.61 9.00
CA VAL A 111 -6.33 -12.24 8.10
C VAL A 111 -5.63 -11.01 8.68
N PRO A 112 -4.35 -11.08 9.05
CA PRO A 112 -3.57 -9.93 9.50
C PRO A 112 -3.52 -8.83 8.42
N THR A 113 -3.79 -7.58 8.81
CA THR A 113 -3.79 -6.46 7.86
C THR A 113 -2.84 -5.35 8.28
N GLY A 114 -2.21 -4.75 7.28
CA GLY A 114 -1.67 -3.41 7.27
C GLY A 114 -2.49 -2.53 6.35
N THR A 115 -2.08 -1.28 6.23
CA THR A 115 -2.80 -0.31 5.39
C THR A 115 -1.82 0.52 4.58
N TYR A 116 -2.29 1.14 3.49
CA TYR A 116 -1.46 2.07 2.73
C TYR A 116 -2.22 3.31 2.24
N VAL A 117 -1.48 4.39 2.11
CA VAL A 117 -1.92 5.61 1.44
C VAL A 117 -1.08 5.77 0.18
N TYR A 118 -1.72 5.77 -0.99
CA TYR A 118 -1.07 6.23 -2.21
C TYR A 118 -0.87 7.74 -2.11
N SER A 119 0.36 8.18 -1.95
CA SER A 119 0.65 9.59 -1.74
C SER A 119 0.49 10.40 -3.03
N THR A 120 -0.20 11.54 -2.91
CA THR A 120 -0.18 12.59 -3.95
C THR A 120 0.48 13.87 -3.44
N ALA A 121 1.14 13.82 -2.29
CA ALA A 121 1.78 14.95 -1.67
C ALA A 121 2.92 15.52 -2.52
N LEU A 122 3.03 16.84 -2.48
CA LEU A 122 4.14 17.60 -3.05
C LEU A 122 4.83 18.47 -1.99
N SER A 123 4.48 18.29 -0.72
CA SER A 123 5.04 19.00 0.42
C SER A 123 4.93 18.17 1.69
N THR A 124 5.77 18.46 2.68
CA THR A 124 5.70 17.85 4.01
C THR A 124 4.37 18.16 4.73
N THR A 125 3.78 19.33 4.47
CA THR A 125 2.46 19.68 5.03
C THR A 125 1.38 18.74 4.50
N THR A 126 1.37 18.45 3.19
CA THR A 126 0.41 17.51 2.61
C THR A 126 0.69 16.08 3.10
N ALA A 127 1.95 15.67 3.18
CA ALA A 127 2.33 14.36 3.72
C ALA A 127 1.87 14.17 5.18
N LEU A 128 1.96 15.23 6.01
CA LEU A 128 1.43 15.22 7.37
C LEU A 128 -0.08 15.01 7.39
N LYS A 129 -0.82 15.71 6.51
CA LYS A 129 -2.27 15.54 6.40
C LYS A 129 -2.64 14.12 5.94
N GLU A 130 -1.91 13.54 4.98
CA GLU A 130 -2.10 12.14 4.55
C GLU A 130 -1.87 11.15 5.70
N ALA A 131 -0.86 11.39 6.55
CA ALA A 131 -0.65 10.59 7.75
C ALA A 131 -1.81 10.73 8.76
N GLN A 132 -2.29 11.94 8.98
CA GLN A 132 -3.40 12.22 9.91
C GLN A 132 -4.72 11.62 9.41
N LEU A 133 -4.99 11.66 8.10
CA LEU A 133 -6.11 10.95 7.49
C LEU A 133 -5.99 9.44 7.75
N ALA A 134 -4.83 8.86 7.48
CA ALA A 134 -4.60 7.43 7.74
C ALA A 134 -4.86 7.07 9.20
N ILE A 135 -4.34 7.86 10.14
CA ILE A 135 -4.51 7.64 11.58
C ILE A 135 -6.00 7.71 11.97
N SER A 136 -6.75 8.66 11.43
CA SER A 136 -8.19 8.76 11.71
C SER A 136 -8.96 7.53 11.21
N LYS A 137 -8.63 7.05 10.00
CA LYS A 137 -9.30 5.89 9.38
C LYS A 137 -8.95 4.56 10.05
N MET A 138 -7.78 4.45 10.63
CA MET A 138 -7.35 3.22 11.31
C MET A 138 -7.97 3.02 12.70
N GLN A 139 -8.62 4.02 13.26
CA GLN A 139 -9.23 3.89 14.59
C GLN A 139 -10.30 2.79 14.62
N GLY A 140 -10.25 1.95 15.66
CA GLY A 140 -11.20 0.84 15.81
C GLY A 140 -10.79 -0.45 15.10
N TYR A 141 -9.78 -0.44 14.23
CA TYR A 141 -9.27 -1.62 13.54
C TYR A 141 -8.01 -2.18 14.18
N LYS A 142 -7.86 -3.50 14.04
CA LYS A 142 -6.67 -4.23 14.47
C LYS A 142 -5.60 -4.20 13.38
N VAL A 143 -4.78 -3.17 13.39
CA VAL A 143 -3.66 -3.05 12.43
C VAL A 143 -2.48 -3.85 12.95
N SER A 144 -2.15 -4.97 12.31
CA SER A 144 -1.12 -5.95 12.71
C SER A 144 0.06 -6.06 11.75
N TYR A 145 0.01 -5.31 10.66
CA TYR A 145 1.07 -5.09 9.69
C TYR A 145 1.37 -3.59 9.57
N PRO A 146 2.43 -3.19 8.87
CA PRO A 146 2.80 -1.77 8.76
C PRO A 146 1.72 -0.86 8.18
N VAL A 147 1.86 0.43 8.46
CA VAL A 147 1.16 1.53 7.79
C VAL A 147 2.11 2.11 6.76
N VAL A 148 1.73 2.00 5.50
CA VAL A 148 2.63 2.21 4.37
C VAL A 148 2.39 3.56 3.70
N TYR A 149 3.46 4.29 3.44
CA TYR A 149 3.48 5.46 2.59
C TYR A 149 3.94 5.07 1.21
N ASP A 150 3.04 5.09 0.24
CA ASP A 150 3.27 4.65 -1.12
C ASP A 150 3.77 5.81 -1.98
N LEU A 151 5.04 5.72 -2.41
CA LEU A 151 5.77 6.76 -3.13
C LEU A 151 5.98 6.35 -4.59
N GLU A 152 5.03 6.72 -5.43
CA GLU A 152 5.12 6.49 -6.89
C GLU A 152 4.45 7.59 -7.72
N TYR A 153 4.00 8.68 -7.08
CA TYR A 153 3.30 9.76 -7.76
C TYR A 153 4.20 10.55 -8.71
N ALA A 154 3.89 10.50 -10.00
CA ALA A 154 4.69 11.10 -11.06
C ALA A 154 5.09 12.55 -10.83
N LYS A 155 4.19 13.38 -10.30
CA LYS A 155 4.53 14.79 -10.05
C LYS A 155 5.58 14.94 -8.95
N ALA A 156 5.61 14.03 -7.98
CA ALA A 156 6.59 14.07 -6.90
C ALA A 156 8.00 13.67 -7.37
N SER A 157 8.13 12.92 -8.47
CA SER A 157 9.45 12.61 -9.08
C SER A 157 10.19 13.85 -9.59
N LYS A 158 9.49 14.98 -9.75
CA LYS A 158 10.09 16.25 -10.12
C LYS A 158 10.68 17.03 -8.94
N LEU A 159 10.44 16.58 -7.73
CA LEU A 159 11.01 17.14 -6.52
C LEU A 159 12.42 16.57 -6.29
N SER A 160 13.20 17.21 -5.43
CA SER A 160 14.47 16.63 -5.01
C SER A 160 14.26 15.37 -4.18
N ALA A 161 15.19 14.40 -4.27
CA ALA A 161 15.15 13.20 -3.43
C ALA A 161 15.08 13.56 -1.94
N LYS A 162 15.76 14.61 -1.52
CA LYS A 162 15.66 15.14 -0.16
C LYS A 162 14.23 15.52 0.20
N THR A 163 13.55 16.29 -0.65
CA THR A 163 12.16 16.73 -0.39
C THR A 163 11.20 15.53 -0.31
N VAL A 164 11.32 14.58 -1.23
CA VAL A 164 10.51 13.35 -1.21
C VAL A 164 10.74 12.58 0.10
N SER A 165 11.99 12.46 0.51
CA SER A 165 12.34 11.74 1.74
C SER A 165 11.90 12.48 3.01
N GLU A 166 11.92 13.82 3.01
CA GLU A 166 11.38 14.63 4.11
C GLU A 166 9.84 14.46 4.22
N MET A 167 9.13 14.32 3.09
CA MET A 167 7.71 13.99 3.08
C MET A 167 7.47 12.60 3.68
N ALA A 168 8.22 11.60 3.24
CA ALA A 168 8.13 10.24 3.77
C ALA A 168 8.46 10.18 5.27
N LEU A 169 9.50 10.88 5.70
CA LEU A 169 9.88 10.96 7.11
C LEU A 169 8.78 11.62 7.95
N THR A 170 8.14 12.67 7.42
CA THR A 170 7.02 13.36 8.07
C THR A 170 5.85 12.40 8.29
N PHE A 171 5.44 11.67 7.25
CA PHE A 171 4.41 10.64 7.36
C PHE A 171 4.78 9.56 8.39
N CYS A 172 5.97 8.98 8.26
CA CYS A 172 6.44 7.92 9.14
C CYS A 172 6.51 8.35 10.61
N ASN A 173 6.95 9.57 10.87
CA ASN A 173 7.04 10.09 12.24
C ASN A 173 5.66 10.30 12.85
N GLU A 174 4.68 10.79 12.09
CA GLU A 174 3.33 10.96 12.58
C GLU A 174 2.65 9.62 12.86
N VAL A 175 2.83 8.64 11.98
CA VAL A 175 2.37 7.25 12.17
C VAL A 175 2.98 6.63 13.43
N ARG A 176 4.30 6.82 13.66
CA ARG A 176 4.95 6.38 14.91
C ARG A 176 4.41 7.08 16.14
N ARG A 177 4.15 8.39 16.06
CA ARG A 177 3.56 9.18 17.13
C ARG A 177 2.21 8.63 17.58
N ALA A 178 1.41 8.18 16.62
CA ALA A 178 0.15 7.50 16.88
C ALA A 178 0.33 6.03 17.36
N GLY A 179 1.56 5.53 17.41
CA GLY A 179 1.90 4.20 17.92
C GLY A 179 1.73 3.07 16.91
N TYR A 180 1.68 3.40 15.62
CA TYR A 180 1.70 2.41 14.54
C TYR A 180 3.12 2.22 13.99
N TYR A 181 3.30 1.18 13.19
CA TYR A 181 4.58 0.83 12.58
C TYR A 181 4.62 1.33 11.13
N PRO A 182 5.45 2.34 10.80
CA PRO A 182 5.50 2.87 9.45
C PRO A 182 6.39 2.04 8.52
N MET A 183 6.07 2.10 7.24
CA MET A 183 6.84 1.53 6.14
C MET A 183 6.74 2.44 4.92
N VAL A 184 7.71 2.40 4.03
CA VAL A 184 7.67 3.07 2.73
C VAL A 184 7.57 2.03 1.62
N TYR A 185 6.64 2.25 0.68
CA TYR A 185 6.59 1.51 -0.58
C TYR A 185 7.13 2.37 -1.71
N CYS A 186 7.90 1.73 -2.59
CA CYS A 186 8.32 2.28 -3.86
C CYS A 186 8.78 1.16 -4.80
N ASN A 187 8.85 1.45 -6.10
CA ASN A 187 9.53 0.56 -7.03
C ASN A 187 11.06 0.79 -7.03
N THR A 188 11.80 -0.09 -7.69
CA THR A 188 13.27 -0.03 -7.73
C THR A 188 13.81 1.27 -8.35
N ASN A 189 13.11 1.84 -9.34
CA ASN A 189 13.51 3.12 -9.94
C ASN A 189 13.36 4.28 -8.96
N TRP A 190 12.26 4.31 -8.19
CA TRP A 190 12.06 5.32 -7.15
C TRP A 190 13.09 5.17 -6.05
N TYR A 191 13.37 3.94 -5.63
CA TYR A 191 14.37 3.65 -4.62
C TYR A 191 15.75 4.21 -4.99
N ASP A 192 16.16 4.02 -6.25
CA ASP A 192 17.49 4.40 -6.72
C ASP A 192 17.62 5.90 -7.02
N ASN A 193 16.54 6.58 -7.48
CA ASN A 193 16.66 7.89 -8.09
C ASN A 193 15.92 9.02 -7.38
N TYR A 194 14.90 8.70 -6.57
CA TYR A 194 14.01 9.73 -6.01
C TYR A 194 13.93 9.74 -4.49
N ILE A 195 14.65 8.86 -3.80
CA ILE A 195 14.62 8.74 -2.34
C ILE A 195 16.04 8.83 -1.79
N ASP A 196 16.24 9.69 -0.81
CA ASP A 196 17.45 9.76 0.01
C ASP A 196 17.27 8.91 1.26
N TRP A 197 17.70 7.67 1.21
CA TRP A 197 17.56 6.70 2.28
C TRP A 197 18.34 7.06 3.54
N SER A 198 19.30 7.98 3.48
CA SER A 198 20.01 8.46 4.67
C SER A 198 19.08 9.17 5.66
N LEU A 199 17.98 9.77 5.16
CA LEU A 199 16.95 10.43 5.96
C LEU A 199 15.92 9.46 6.52
N LEU A 200 15.82 8.25 5.97
CA LEU A 200 14.82 7.24 6.32
C LEU A 200 15.42 6.04 7.07
N SER A 201 16.52 6.27 7.79
CA SER A 201 17.16 5.23 8.59
C SER A 201 16.16 4.56 9.55
N GLY A 202 16.12 3.23 9.54
CA GLY A 202 15.22 2.45 10.38
C GLY A 202 13.75 2.44 9.92
N VAL A 203 13.45 2.89 8.71
CA VAL A 203 12.15 2.67 8.04
C VAL A 203 12.26 1.42 7.18
N ASP A 204 11.37 0.46 7.41
CA ASP A 204 11.28 -0.75 6.59
C ASP A 204 10.73 -0.40 5.20
N VAL A 205 11.10 -1.21 4.21
CA VAL A 205 10.76 -0.98 2.80
C VAL A 205 9.93 -2.12 2.24
N TRP A 206 8.87 -1.77 1.54
CA TRP A 206 8.12 -2.63 0.64
C TRP A 206 8.50 -2.24 -0.80
N ILE A 207 9.23 -3.11 -1.48
CA ILE A 207 9.79 -2.84 -2.80
C ILE A 207 8.97 -3.49 -3.90
N ALA A 208 8.67 -2.75 -4.96
CA ALA A 208 8.03 -3.31 -6.16
C ALA A 208 9.03 -3.57 -7.27
N ARG A 209 8.97 -4.76 -7.80
CA ARG A 209 9.63 -5.16 -9.04
C ARG A 209 8.91 -6.34 -9.66
N TYR A 210 8.31 -6.14 -10.81
CA TYR A 210 7.43 -7.11 -11.46
C TYR A 210 8.16 -7.99 -12.46
N GLY A 211 7.69 -9.23 -12.61
CA GLY A 211 8.12 -10.14 -13.65
C GLY A 211 7.99 -11.61 -13.27
N ASP A 212 7.41 -12.43 -14.13
CA ASP A 212 7.17 -13.86 -13.90
C ASP A 212 8.43 -14.66 -13.59
N THR A 213 9.49 -14.33 -14.27
CA THR A 213 10.74 -15.12 -14.28
C THR A 213 11.84 -14.50 -13.44
N ILE A 214 11.65 -13.28 -12.95
CA ILE A 214 12.66 -12.62 -12.13
C ILE A 214 12.65 -13.18 -10.72
N GLN A 215 13.81 -13.17 -10.13
CA GLN A 215 13.98 -13.37 -8.69
C GLN A 215 13.66 -12.05 -7.96
N ALA A 216 13.43 -12.15 -6.65
CA ALA A 216 13.34 -10.98 -5.79
C ALA A 216 14.52 -10.03 -6.02
N PRO A 217 14.32 -8.72 -5.87
CA PRO A 217 15.40 -7.75 -5.96
C PRO A 217 16.55 -8.09 -5.02
N ASP A 218 17.75 -7.61 -5.36
CA ASP A 218 18.93 -7.80 -4.52
C ASP A 218 18.71 -7.13 -3.15
N LYS A 219 18.70 -7.94 -2.09
CA LYS A 219 18.45 -7.48 -0.73
C LYS A 219 19.58 -6.65 -0.14
N GLU A 220 20.81 -6.83 -0.59
CA GLU A 220 21.95 -6.02 -0.14
C GLU A 220 21.83 -4.60 -0.67
N ARG A 221 21.33 -4.46 -1.91
CA ARG A 221 21.11 -3.15 -2.53
C ARG A 221 19.86 -2.44 -1.99
N TYR A 222 18.73 -3.13 -1.89
CA TYR A 222 17.43 -2.48 -1.67
C TYR A 222 16.91 -2.55 -0.23
N ASN A 223 17.54 -3.34 0.62
CA ASN A 223 17.25 -3.47 2.05
C ASN A 223 15.74 -3.51 2.41
N TYR A 224 14.95 -4.25 1.63
CA TYR A 224 13.51 -4.35 1.81
C TYR A 224 13.11 -5.53 2.72
N THR A 225 11.91 -5.48 3.26
CA THR A 225 11.31 -6.55 4.07
C THR A 225 10.11 -7.20 3.43
N ILE A 226 9.48 -6.53 2.46
CA ILE A 226 8.39 -7.06 1.63
C ILE A 226 8.70 -6.75 0.16
N TRP A 227 8.37 -7.70 -0.72
CA TRP A 227 8.50 -7.56 -2.17
C TRP A 227 7.14 -7.74 -2.83
N GLN A 228 6.66 -6.70 -3.54
CA GLN A 228 5.53 -6.80 -4.46
C GLN A 228 6.07 -7.32 -5.80
N SER A 229 5.65 -8.51 -6.17
CA SER A 229 6.24 -9.30 -7.25
C SER A 229 5.50 -9.16 -8.58
N THR A 230 4.26 -8.72 -8.55
CA THR A 230 3.40 -8.49 -9.72
C THR A 230 2.25 -7.54 -9.36
N ASP A 231 1.81 -6.76 -10.35
CA ASP A 231 0.56 -6.02 -10.30
C ASP A 231 -0.67 -6.89 -10.69
N GLY A 232 -0.44 -8.17 -10.91
CA GLY A 232 -1.48 -9.10 -11.31
C GLY A 232 -2.01 -8.94 -12.73
N ASN A 233 -1.53 -7.96 -13.48
CA ASN A 233 -2.12 -7.52 -14.72
C ASN A 233 -1.66 -8.33 -15.93
N ARG A 234 -2.60 -8.91 -16.66
CA ARG A 234 -2.33 -9.62 -17.94
C ARG A 234 -1.78 -8.70 -19.02
N GLU A 235 -2.14 -7.43 -19.00
CA GLU A 235 -1.74 -6.45 -20.02
C GLU A 235 -0.25 -6.12 -19.92
N SER A 236 0.36 -6.28 -18.75
CA SER A 236 1.80 -6.17 -18.57
C SER A 236 2.62 -7.33 -19.14
N GLY A 237 1.93 -8.35 -19.68
CA GLY A 237 2.55 -9.57 -20.21
C GLY A 237 2.97 -10.57 -19.15
N LEU A 238 2.62 -10.32 -17.89
CA LEU A 238 2.83 -11.22 -16.77
C LEU A 238 1.72 -12.28 -16.68
N ASN A 239 1.97 -13.34 -15.92
CA ASN A 239 0.93 -14.29 -15.61
C ASN A 239 -0.13 -13.61 -14.74
N SER A 240 -1.39 -13.71 -15.17
CA SER A 240 -2.52 -13.21 -14.37
C SER A 240 -2.58 -13.88 -13.00
N THR A 241 -2.90 -13.09 -11.98
CA THR A 241 -3.20 -13.59 -10.64
C THR A 241 -4.67 -13.91 -10.43
N SER A 242 -5.52 -13.66 -11.46
CA SER A 242 -6.94 -13.98 -11.40
C SER A 242 -7.17 -15.45 -11.08
N GLY A 243 -7.96 -15.71 -10.03
CA GLY A 243 -8.25 -17.05 -9.54
C GLY A 243 -7.12 -17.73 -8.75
N LEU A 244 -5.98 -17.06 -8.49
CA LEU A 244 -4.91 -17.59 -7.65
C LEU A 244 -5.16 -17.37 -6.17
N VAL A 245 -6.02 -16.42 -5.80
CA VAL A 245 -6.49 -16.20 -4.43
C VAL A 245 -7.98 -16.45 -4.40
N ALA A 246 -8.40 -17.47 -3.65
CA ALA A 246 -9.81 -17.72 -3.43
C ALA A 246 -10.43 -16.53 -2.68
N GLY A 247 -11.61 -16.08 -3.12
CA GLY A 247 -12.30 -14.94 -2.51
C GLY A 247 -12.15 -13.64 -3.28
N ILE A 248 -11.17 -13.50 -4.17
CA ILE A 248 -11.12 -12.41 -5.13
C ILE A 248 -12.14 -12.70 -6.24
N PRO A 249 -13.01 -11.74 -6.63
CA PRO A 249 -14.00 -11.95 -7.68
C PRO A 249 -13.39 -12.45 -8.99
N ALA A 250 -14.10 -13.34 -9.65
CA ALA A 250 -13.63 -13.96 -10.89
C ALA A 250 -13.32 -12.90 -11.97
N GLY A 251 -12.15 -12.99 -12.55
CA GLY A 251 -11.67 -12.05 -13.57
C GLY A 251 -10.92 -10.84 -13.02
N ASN A 252 -10.96 -10.61 -11.69
CA ASN A 252 -10.11 -9.59 -11.08
C ASN A 252 -8.74 -10.17 -10.74
N ASP A 253 -7.72 -9.40 -11.01
CA ASP A 253 -6.36 -9.67 -10.58
C ASP A 253 -6.09 -8.99 -9.23
N VAL A 254 -5.08 -9.49 -8.53
CA VAL A 254 -4.63 -8.96 -7.25
C VAL A 254 -3.11 -8.99 -7.18
N ASP A 255 -2.53 -7.98 -6.58
CA ASP A 255 -1.10 -7.86 -6.40
C ASP A 255 -0.58 -8.90 -5.42
N MET A 256 0.59 -9.47 -5.72
CA MET A 256 1.21 -10.52 -4.90
C MET A 256 2.44 -10.01 -4.19
N ASP A 257 2.43 -10.23 -2.86
CA ASP A 257 3.50 -9.83 -1.98
C ASP A 257 4.19 -11.03 -1.32
N PHE A 258 5.49 -10.89 -1.12
CA PHE A 258 6.26 -11.86 -0.36
C PHE A 258 7.06 -11.16 0.73
N GLY A 259 6.84 -11.60 1.98
CA GLY A 259 7.48 -11.02 3.15
C GLY A 259 8.66 -11.86 3.64
N TYR A 260 9.70 -11.16 4.07
CA TYR A 260 10.91 -11.69 4.70
C TYR A 260 10.88 -11.47 6.22
N VAL A 261 9.86 -10.76 6.69
CA VAL A 261 9.58 -10.51 8.11
C VAL A 261 8.11 -10.83 8.36
N ASP A 262 7.85 -11.59 9.40
CA ASP A 262 6.50 -11.81 9.93
C ASP A 262 6.18 -10.69 10.93
N TYR A 263 5.46 -9.68 10.46
CA TYR A 263 5.13 -8.50 11.27
C TYR A 263 4.18 -8.81 12.42
N THR A 264 3.42 -9.89 12.38
CA THR A 264 2.58 -10.28 13.52
C THR A 264 3.40 -10.61 14.77
N LYS A 265 4.69 -10.92 14.61
CA LYS A 265 5.65 -11.12 15.71
C LYS A 265 6.35 -9.84 16.15
N LYS A 266 6.26 -8.77 15.38
CA LYS A 266 6.97 -7.50 15.61
C LYS A 266 6.03 -6.39 16.07
N ILE A 267 4.77 -6.42 15.62
CA ILE A 267 3.76 -5.41 15.89
C ILE A 267 2.75 -5.93 16.92
N THR A 268 2.56 -5.18 18.00
CA THR A 268 1.41 -5.37 18.88
C THR A 268 0.24 -4.63 18.28
N PRO A 269 -0.82 -5.32 17.83
CA PRO A 269 -1.94 -4.68 17.15
C PRO A 269 -2.67 -3.67 18.05
N ARG A 270 -3.09 -2.57 17.46
CA ARG A 270 -3.91 -1.56 18.13
C ARG A 270 -5.24 -1.44 17.38
N TRP A 271 -6.35 -1.55 18.13
CA TRP A 271 -7.69 -1.32 17.60
C TRP A 271 -8.54 -0.45 18.52
N LYS A 272 -7.90 0.16 19.51
CA LYS A 272 -8.58 1.03 20.48
C LYS A 272 -8.23 2.50 20.24
N SER A 273 -8.87 3.35 21.02
CA SER A 273 -8.71 4.79 20.96
C SER A 273 -7.24 5.24 20.97
N LEU A 274 -7.00 6.36 20.37
CA LEU A 274 -5.70 7.03 20.32
C LEU A 274 -5.53 7.96 21.53
N ASP A 275 -5.92 7.53 22.73
CA ASP A 275 -5.98 8.37 23.94
C ASP A 275 -4.65 9.08 24.26
N SER A 276 -3.53 8.51 23.88
CA SER A 276 -2.19 9.08 24.08
C SER A 276 -1.61 9.76 22.82
N TYR A 277 -2.37 9.78 21.73
CA TYR A 277 -1.89 10.40 20.51
C TYR A 277 -2.04 11.92 20.57
N VAL A 278 -0.94 12.60 20.36
CA VAL A 278 -0.90 14.06 20.21
C VAL A 278 -0.40 14.35 18.79
N PRO A 279 -1.26 14.83 17.90
CA PRO A 279 -0.87 15.18 16.54
C PRO A 279 0.28 16.17 16.51
N ALA A 280 1.14 16.09 15.49
CA ALA A 280 2.09 17.16 15.22
C ALA A 280 1.33 18.46 14.99
N MET A 281 1.68 19.49 15.73
CA MET A 281 1.03 20.80 15.59
C MET A 281 1.31 21.35 14.20
N LYS A 282 0.25 21.84 13.55
CA LYS A 282 0.39 22.70 12.39
C LYS A 282 1.23 23.92 12.76
N PRO A 283 2.13 24.37 11.90
CA PRO A 283 2.58 25.75 11.99
C PRO A 283 1.33 26.65 11.84
N ASP A 284 1.06 27.44 12.83
CA ASP A 284 -0.05 28.37 12.86
C ASP A 284 0.11 29.41 11.74
N THR A 285 -0.60 29.23 10.64
CA THR A 285 -0.74 30.27 9.61
C THR A 285 -2.01 31.01 9.91
N GLY A 286 -1.94 31.93 10.87
CA GLY A 286 -3.04 32.70 11.41
C GLY A 286 -4.09 33.12 10.40
N SER A 287 -5.31 32.86 10.76
CA SER A 287 -6.46 33.75 10.80
C SER A 287 -7.72 32.94 11.10
N ASN A 288 -8.25 33.21 12.26
CA ASN A 288 -9.54 32.70 12.69
C ASN A 288 -10.62 33.57 12.01
N ASP A 289 -11.30 33.03 11.02
CA ASP A 289 -12.60 33.54 10.55
C ASP A 289 -13.60 32.39 10.63
N GLY A 290 -14.52 32.57 11.56
CA GLY A 290 -15.34 31.50 12.11
C GLY A 290 -16.49 31.07 11.21
N SER A 291 -16.32 30.06 10.37
CA SER A 291 -17.45 29.32 9.84
C SER A 291 -17.15 27.97 9.13
N GLN A 292 -15.91 27.55 8.96
CA GLN A 292 -15.63 26.20 8.46
C GLN A 292 -14.52 25.54 9.28
N GLU A 293 -14.73 24.28 9.69
CA GLU A 293 -13.67 23.48 10.30
C GLU A 293 -12.47 23.42 9.34
N GLN A 294 -11.28 23.74 9.85
CA GLN A 294 -10.08 23.73 9.01
C GLN A 294 -9.71 22.31 8.61
N THR A 295 -9.25 22.12 7.37
CA THR A 295 -8.71 20.85 6.90
C THR A 295 -7.65 20.29 7.85
N GLY A 296 -7.79 19.05 8.27
CA GLY A 296 -6.85 18.36 9.15
C GLY A 296 -7.53 17.45 10.16
N LEU A 297 -6.71 16.94 11.07
CA LEU A 297 -7.18 16.04 12.13
C LEU A 297 -7.77 16.87 13.29
N HIS A 298 -8.97 16.52 13.68
CA HIS A 298 -9.72 17.09 14.80
C HIS A 298 -10.04 16.03 15.85
N GLN A 299 -10.39 16.46 17.06
CA GLN A 299 -10.84 15.56 18.10
C GLN A 299 -12.17 16.05 18.70
N GLU A 300 -13.14 15.16 18.76
CA GLU A 300 -14.44 15.41 19.40
C GLU A 300 -14.86 14.19 20.22
N ASN A 301 -15.22 14.40 21.48
CA ASN A 301 -15.66 13.32 22.39
C ASN A 301 -14.66 12.14 22.50
N GLY A 302 -13.35 12.43 22.45
CA GLY A 302 -12.29 11.42 22.54
C GLY A 302 -12.02 10.63 21.27
N LYS A 303 -12.71 10.95 20.16
CA LYS A 303 -12.47 10.34 18.85
C LYS A 303 -11.82 11.35 17.92
N TYR A 304 -10.94 10.85 17.06
CA TYR A 304 -10.34 11.67 16.00
C TYR A 304 -11.15 11.52 14.72
N TYR A 305 -11.28 12.60 13.97
CA TYR A 305 -11.83 12.64 12.62
C TYR A 305 -10.97 13.59 11.77
N TYR A 306 -10.99 13.38 10.49
CA TYR A 306 -10.27 14.23 9.55
C TYR A 306 -11.28 15.11 8.79
N VAL A 307 -10.96 16.38 8.63
CA VAL A 307 -11.72 17.29 7.77
C VAL A 307 -10.95 17.47 6.47
N ASN A 308 -11.58 17.16 5.34
CA ASN A 308 -10.98 17.27 4.02
C ASN A 308 -10.94 18.73 3.53
N GLU A 309 -10.37 18.96 2.35
CA GLU A 309 -10.25 20.31 1.77
C GLU A 309 -11.60 20.95 1.40
N ASN A 310 -12.66 20.15 1.31
CA ASN A 310 -14.02 20.61 1.08
C ASN A 310 -14.77 20.96 2.38
N GLY A 311 -14.13 20.78 3.54
CA GLY A 311 -14.75 21.01 4.85
C GLY A 311 -15.63 19.83 5.32
N GLU A 312 -15.51 18.66 4.69
CA GLU A 312 -16.29 17.48 5.05
C GLU A 312 -15.53 16.62 6.06
N ARG A 313 -16.26 16.08 7.04
CA ARG A 313 -15.71 15.07 7.98
C ARG A 313 -15.63 13.72 7.28
N VAL A 314 -14.47 13.10 7.32
CA VAL A 314 -14.15 11.82 6.70
C VAL A 314 -13.57 10.83 7.73
#